data_915bd323b5ca83bb34cd46418e13b2d1
#
_entry.id   915bd323b5ca83bb34cd46418e13b2d1
#
_cell.length_a   1.000
_cell.length_b   1.000
_cell.length_c   1.000
_cell.angle_alpha   90.00
_cell.angle_beta   90.00
_cell.angle_gamma   90.00
#
_symmetry.space_group_name_H-M   'P 1'
#
loop_
_entity.id
_entity.type
_entity.pdbx_description
1 polymer ?
#
loop_
_entity_poly.entity_id
_entity_poly.type
_entity_poly.pdbx_seq_one_letter_code
_entity_poly.pdbx_strand_id
1 'polypeptide(L)' 'IFKTNIIEEEESRVRQFLNLFKEILKVDFDFEDRDNVLRIETVGDITSHVEIMLNSNGYFCKELL' A
#
# COMPACT_ATOMS: atom_id res chain seq x y z
N ILE A 1 7.34 1.52 -3.89
CA ILE A 1 6.41 0.84 -4.82
C ILE A 1 6.20 -0.59 -4.36
N PHE A 2 4.94 -0.99 -4.31
CA PHE A 2 4.56 -2.32 -3.84
C PHE A 2 3.73 -3.06 -4.88
N LYS A 3 4.01 -4.35 -5.03
CA LYS A 3 3.11 -5.28 -5.71
C LYS A 3 2.07 -5.75 -4.69
N THR A 4 0.79 -5.75 -5.08
CA THR A 4 -0.29 -6.14 -4.16
C THR A 4 -1.33 -7.01 -4.86
N ASN A 5 -2.29 -7.49 -4.07
CA ASN A 5 -3.53 -8.08 -4.58
C ASN A 5 -4.75 -7.19 -4.29
N ILE A 6 -4.52 -5.91 -4.04
CA ILE A 6 -5.58 -4.97 -3.74
C ILE A 6 -6.35 -4.65 -5.01
N ILE A 7 -7.67 -4.84 -4.99
CA ILE A 7 -8.54 -4.50 -6.10
C ILE A 7 -9.18 -3.13 -5.87
N GLU A 8 -9.72 -2.54 -6.92
CA GLU A 8 -10.26 -1.18 -6.87
C GLU A 8 -11.34 -1.02 -5.80
N GLU A 9 -12.18 -2.04 -5.62
CA GLU A 9 -13.26 -2.02 -4.63
C GLU A 9 -12.74 -1.93 -3.20
N GLU A 10 -11.48 -2.26 -2.96
CA GLU A 10 -10.86 -2.22 -1.64
C GLU A 10 -10.06 -0.94 -1.40
N GLU A 11 -9.98 -0.04 -2.38
CA GLU A 11 -9.13 1.14 -2.31
C GLU A 11 -9.44 2.00 -1.07
N SER A 12 -10.70 2.32 -0.84
CA SER A 12 -11.11 3.18 0.28
C SER A 12 -10.69 2.59 1.61
N ARG A 13 -10.85 1.28 1.76
CA ARG A 13 -10.50 0.58 3.01
C ARG A 13 -9.00 0.61 3.23
N VAL A 14 -8.22 0.35 2.19
CA VAL A 14 -6.77 0.35 2.30
C VAL A 14 -6.24 1.75 2.60
N ARG A 15 -6.83 2.79 1.98
CA ARG A 15 -6.46 4.17 2.29
C ARG A 15 -6.69 4.51 3.76
N GLN A 16 -7.74 3.98 4.37
CA GLN A 16 -7.99 4.19 5.80
C GLN A 16 -6.88 3.57 6.65
N PHE A 17 -6.42 2.37 6.30
CA PHE A 17 -5.30 1.75 7.00
C PHE A 17 -4.02 2.58 6.85
N LEU A 18 -3.74 3.05 5.63
CA LEU A 18 -2.53 3.82 5.35
C LEU A 18 -2.55 5.18 6.05
N ASN A 19 -3.73 5.76 6.27
CA ASN A 19 -3.86 7.03 6.99
C ASN A 19 -3.41 6.96 8.45
N LEU A 20 -3.20 5.77 8.99
CA LEU A 20 -2.66 5.61 10.34
C LEU A 20 -1.18 5.99 10.44
N PHE A 21 -0.49 6.04 9.31
CA PHE A 21 0.93 6.39 9.26
C PHE A 21 1.09 7.88 8.96
N LYS A 22 1.60 8.63 9.93
CA LYS A 22 1.85 10.08 9.78
C LYS A 22 2.94 10.36 8.75
N GLU A 23 3.82 9.39 8.53
CA GLU A 23 4.95 9.53 7.60
C GLU A 23 4.51 9.50 6.14
N ILE A 24 3.31 9.02 5.84
CA ILE A 24 2.83 8.92 4.47
C ILE A 24 2.34 10.28 3.99
N LEU A 25 2.94 10.76 2.89
CA LEU A 25 2.60 12.04 2.27
C LEU A 25 1.60 11.87 1.13
N LYS A 26 1.71 10.77 0.38
CA LYS A 26 0.88 10.54 -0.80
C LYS A 26 0.72 9.04 -1.03
N VAL A 27 -0.48 8.65 -1.44
CA VAL A 27 -0.82 7.27 -1.80
C VAL A 27 -1.43 7.27 -3.20
N ASP A 28 -0.95 6.39 -4.07
CA ASP A 28 -1.45 6.23 -5.42
C ASP A 28 -1.57 4.75 -5.76
N PHE A 29 -2.67 4.37 -6.41
CA PHE A 29 -2.93 3.01 -6.85
C PHE A 29 -2.95 2.94 -8.36
N ASP A 30 -2.39 1.86 -8.92
CA ASP A 30 -2.50 1.55 -10.34
C ASP A 30 -3.15 0.19 -10.48
N PHE A 31 -4.47 0.18 -10.67
CA PHE A 31 -5.26 -1.04 -10.80
C PHE A 31 -5.23 -1.61 -12.22
N GLU A 32 -4.76 -0.84 -13.19
CA GLU A 32 -4.62 -1.31 -14.56
C GLU A 32 -3.39 -2.19 -14.74
N ASP A 33 -2.38 -2.01 -13.87
CA ASP A 33 -1.23 -2.87 -13.85
C ASP A 33 -1.63 -4.24 -13.28
N ARG A 34 -1.20 -5.32 -13.94
CA ARG A 34 -1.51 -6.68 -13.47
C ARG A 34 -0.97 -6.97 -12.08
N ASP A 35 0.00 -6.20 -11.61
CA ASP A 35 0.59 -6.34 -10.27
C ASP A 35 -0.18 -5.54 -9.22
N ASN A 36 -1.25 -4.83 -9.60
CA ASN A 36 -2.03 -3.97 -8.71
C ASN A 36 -1.09 -3.11 -7.86
N VAL A 37 -0.37 -2.23 -8.53
CA VAL A 37 0.72 -1.48 -7.93
C VAL A 37 0.21 -0.43 -6.94
N LEU A 38 0.86 -0.35 -5.79
CA LEU A 38 0.65 0.68 -4.78
C LEU A 38 1.93 1.51 -4.69
N ARG A 39 1.80 2.83 -4.87
CA ARG A 39 2.90 3.79 -4.73
C ARG A 39 2.64 4.66 -3.52
N ILE A 40 3.64 4.78 -2.66
CA ILE A 40 3.54 5.58 -1.44
C ILE A 40 4.76 6.50 -1.37
N GLU A 41 4.50 7.79 -1.19
CA GLU A 41 5.55 8.76 -0.85
C GLU A 41 5.56 8.96 0.66
N THR A 42 6.74 8.84 1.27
CA THR A 42 6.87 8.92 2.72
C THR A 42 8.03 9.80 3.13
N VAL A 43 7.95 10.26 4.38
CA VAL A 43 9.11 10.79 5.10
C VAL A 43 9.70 9.63 5.89
N GLY A 44 10.94 9.26 5.55
CA GLY A 44 11.59 8.10 6.17
C GLY A 44 11.13 6.77 5.56
N ASP A 45 11.76 5.69 6.01
CA ASP A 45 11.50 4.35 5.49
C ASP A 45 10.55 3.59 6.42
N ILE A 46 9.32 3.40 5.98
CA ILE A 46 8.32 2.63 6.69
C ILE A 46 7.87 1.41 5.89
N THR A 47 8.68 0.97 4.94
CA THR A 47 8.35 -0.13 4.02
C THR A 47 7.90 -1.38 4.78
N SER A 48 8.68 -1.83 5.75
CA SER A 48 8.34 -3.04 6.53
C SER A 48 7.05 -2.87 7.31
N HIS A 49 6.80 -1.68 7.85
CA HIS A 49 5.58 -1.41 8.60
C HIS A 49 4.35 -1.48 7.71
N VAL A 50 4.45 -0.95 6.49
CA VAL A 50 3.34 -1.00 5.53
C VAL A 50 3.05 -2.45 5.13
N GLU A 51 4.10 -3.21 4.82
CA GLU A 51 3.93 -4.62 4.45
C GLU A 51 3.28 -5.43 5.57
N ILE A 52 3.77 -5.28 6.79
CA ILE A 52 3.22 -6.00 7.95
C ILE A 52 1.77 -5.62 8.17
N MET A 53 1.45 -4.35 8.12
CA MET A 53 0.09 -3.87 8.36
C MET A 53 -0.88 -4.43 7.31
N LEU A 54 -0.54 -4.35 6.04
CA LEU A 54 -1.41 -4.85 4.97
C LEU A 54 -1.52 -6.37 4.99
N ASN A 55 -0.41 -7.07 5.20
CA ASN A 55 -0.44 -8.54 5.32
C ASN A 55 -1.29 -8.99 6.50
N SER A 56 -1.22 -8.29 7.62
CA SER A 56 -2.02 -8.61 8.82
C SER A 56 -3.52 -8.40 8.59
N ASN A 57 -3.88 -7.60 7.59
CA ASN A 57 -5.28 -7.33 7.25
C ASN A 57 -5.75 -8.12 6.02
N GLY A 58 -4.99 -9.14 5.63
CA GLY A 58 -5.40 -10.07 4.60
C GLY A 58 -5.00 -9.67 3.18
N TYR A 59 -4.15 -8.66 3.01
CA TYR A 59 -3.68 -8.25 1.68
C TYR A 59 -2.25 -8.73 1.44
N PHE A 60 -2.00 -9.21 0.23
CA PHE A 60 -0.63 -9.43 -0.21
C PHE A 60 -0.01 -8.06 -0.53
N CYS A 61 1.18 -7.82 0.00
CA CYS A 61 1.91 -6.57 -0.25
C CYS A 61 3.41 -6.85 -0.14
N LYS A 62 4.13 -6.57 -1.22
CA LYS A 62 5.57 -6.78 -1.27
C LYS A 62 6.23 -5.66 -2.05
N GLU A 63 7.30 -5.10 -1.51
CA GLU A 63 8.04 -4.04 -2.19
C GLU A 63 8.63 -4.52 -3.51
N LEU A 64 8.49 -3.70 -4.56
CA LEU A 64 9.16 -3.88 -5.84
C LEU A 64 10.43 -3.04 -5.84
N LEU A 65 11.54 -3.69 -6.16
CA LEU A 65 12.84 -3.02 -6.24
C LEU A 65 13.11 -2.49 -7.64
#